data_54257d8ef35cc0aa4928ff8b6fd32867
#
_entry.id   54257d8ef35cc0aa4928ff8b6fd32867
#
_cell.length_a   1.000
_cell.length_b   1.000
_cell.length_c   1.000
_cell.angle_alpha   90.00
_cell.angle_beta   90.00
_cell.angle_gamma   90.00
#
_symmetry.space_group_name_H-M   'P 1'
#
loop_
_entity.id
_entity.type
_entity.pdbx_description
1 polymer ?
#
loop_
_entity_poly.entity_id
_entity_poly.type
_entity_poly.pdbx_seq_one_letter_code
_entity_poly.pdbx_strand_id
1 'polypeptide(L)'
;MDRYLKIAADNHFKITAVADTHIHADYLSGTRELMEHHGAIAYLSAEGGPDWQFEWAKGSPNARLLHNGDTFKVGNIELKVRLTAGHTPEHMSFLVTDIGGGATEPMGLLSGDFLYVGDVGRPDLLESAAGQMGLMEPSARTLYQSLRGTADLAAHLQILPAHGAGSACGKSLGGMPTSVLGYERLNNVPLREALHGSEGGFIRDILSGQPEPPRYFARMKRDNRAGPPLLAGGSLPGPRRLPMGELAALVMGRKHLFLDLRPDRLDFMKQYLTGSLFAPMPGGKLPLVAGSYVDEDASVILVVNDEAEVDEAVRQLVRIGFDQVEAWIPASEALAVAGITTQQDGIAARELAAALAAQPDAAVLDVRGAEEFAAGHVRGAQNIAHTRLTVRLAEVPQGRPVFVHCGSGLRASFAVSYLASVGREVIHVDGPFDQIPASIRE
;
A
#
# COMPACT_ATOMS: atom_id res chain seq x y z
N MET A 1 10.44 7.74 9.47
CA MET A 1 11.57 7.80 10.43
C MET A 1 12.13 9.21 10.54
N ASP A 2 12.63 9.83 9.49
CA ASP A 2 13.24 11.18 9.46
C ASP A 2 12.42 12.26 10.21
N ARG A 3 11.09 12.27 10.04
CA ARG A 3 10.20 13.21 10.76
C ARG A 3 10.23 13.00 12.27
N TYR A 4 10.29 11.75 12.75
CA TYR A 4 10.37 11.46 14.18
C TYR A 4 11.72 11.82 14.76
N LEU A 5 12.81 11.60 13.99
CA LEU A 5 14.15 12.02 14.38
C LEU A 5 14.24 13.55 14.48
N LYS A 6 13.64 14.27 13.50
CA LYS A 6 13.55 15.73 13.55
C LYS A 6 12.77 16.22 14.76
N ILE A 7 11.58 15.66 15.03
CA ILE A 7 10.77 16.04 16.20
C ILE A 7 11.54 15.80 17.51
N ALA A 8 12.22 14.65 17.61
CA ALA A 8 13.02 14.33 18.78
C ALA A 8 14.17 15.35 18.96
N ALA A 9 14.89 15.67 17.89
CA ALA A 9 15.97 16.64 17.92
C ALA A 9 15.49 18.07 18.29
N ASP A 10 14.38 18.52 17.68
CA ASP A 10 13.77 19.83 17.94
C ASP A 10 13.35 19.98 19.43
N ASN A 11 13.02 18.88 20.10
CA ASN A 11 12.62 18.86 21.50
C ASN A 11 13.73 18.40 22.45
N HIS A 12 14.96 18.24 21.97
CA HIS A 12 16.10 17.73 22.74
C HIS A 12 15.87 16.33 23.34
N PHE A 13 15.08 15.49 22.65
CA PHE A 13 14.86 14.10 23.03
C PHE A 13 15.73 13.16 22.16
N LYS A 14 15.97 11.97 22.71
CA LYS A 14 16.56 10.85 21.98
C LYS A 14 15.54 9.73 21.87
N ILE A 15 15.37 9.16 20.68
CA ILE A 15 14.60 7.93 20.52
C ILE A 15 15.43 6.79 21.08
N THR A 16 14.98 6.19 22.19
CA THR A 16 15.69 5.10 22.91
C THR A 16 15.11 3.73 22.64
N ALA A 17 13.88 3.68 22.11
CA ALA A 17 13.19 2.42 21.81
C ALA A 17 12.23 2.60 20.63
N VAL A 18 11.96 1.49 19.94
CA VAL A 18 10.99 1.38 18.84
C VAL A 18 10.33 0.00 18.91
N ALA A 19 9.08 -0.12 18.50
CA ALA A 19 8.37 -1.38 18.47
C ALA A 19 7.60 -1.53 17.17
N ASP A 20 7.59 -2.73 16.59
CA ASP A 20 6.70 -3.12 15.51
C ASP A 20 5.60 -4.04 16.03
N THR A 21 4.38 -3.90 15.51
CA THR A 21 3.28 -4.82 15.85
C THR A 21 3.38 -6.13 15.07
N HIS A 22 3.93 -6.09 13.87
CA HIS A 22 4.03 -7.24 12.97
C HIS A 22 5.02 -6.98 11.82
N ILE A 23 5.27 -7.98 10.99
CA ILE A 23 6.02 -7.85 9.73
C ILE A 23 5.11 -7.21 8.69
N HIS A 24 5.31 -5.91 8.45
CA HIS A 24 4.48 -5.08 7.56
C HIS A 24 4.55 -5.54 6.10
N ALA A 25 3.42 -5.44 5.39
CA ALA A 25 3.31 -5.72 3.96
C ALA A 25 3.20 -4.46 3.08
N ASP A 26 2.90 -3.32 3.67
CA ASP A 26 2.56 -2.08 2.97
C ASP A 26 3.69 -1.04 2.94
N TYR A 27 4.69 -1.19 3.81
CA TYR A 27 5.90 -0.34 3.83
C TYR A 27 7.09 -1.05 4.50
N LEU A 28 8.30 -0.53 4.27
CA LEU A 28 9.51 -0.92 5.01
C LEU A 28 9.54 -0.24 6.37
N SER A 29 9.64 -1.03 7.43
CA SER A 29 9.77 -0.52 8.79
C SER A 29 11.11 0.19 8.99
N GLY A 30 11.07 1.35 9.68
CA GLY A 30 12.26 2.07 10.12
C GLY A 30 12.91 1.51 11.39
N THR A 31 12.40 0.41 11.93
CA THR A 31 12.87 -0.15 13.20
C THR A 31 14.34 -0.58 13.16
N ARG A 32 14.74 -1.27 12.08
CA ARG A 32 16.14 -1.64 11.88
C ARG A 32 17.05 -0.43 11.78
N GLU A 33 16.63 0.58 11.04
CA GLU A 33 17.35 1.84 10.87
C GLU A 33 17.57 2.57 12.22
N LEU A 34 16.52 2.69 13.02
CA LEU A 34 16.60 3.28 14.36
C LEU A 34 17.51 2.48 15.29
N MET A 35 17.48 1.15 15.18
CA MET A 35 18.34 0.29 15.97
C MET A 35 19.82 0.43 15.58
N GLU A 36 20.14 0.34 14.29
CA GLU A 36 21.54 0.29 13.81
C GLU A 36 22.20 1.68 13.83
N HIS A 37 21.52 2.73 13.36
CA HIS A 37 22.12 4.06 13.24
C HIS A 37 21.89 4.97 14.44
N HIS A 38 20.85 4.70 15.27
CA HIS A 38 20.50 5.56 16.40
C HIS A 38 20.59 4.86 17.75
N GLY A 39 20.92 3.56 17.78
CA GLY A 39 21.10 2.78 19.00
C GLY A 39 19.82 2.59 19.81
N ALA A 40 18.65 2.64 19.15
CA ALA A 40 17.38 2.35 19.81
C ALA A 40 17.24 0.85 20.10
N ILE A 41 16.52 0.51 21.17
CA ILE A 41 16.13 -0.88 21.44
C ILE A 41 14.89 -1.21 20.62
N ALA A 42 14.97 -2.27 19.81
CA ALA A 42 13.85 -2.77 19.02
C ALA A 42 13.05 -3.82 19.80
N TYR A 43 11.75 -3.57 20.00
CA TYR A 43 10.80 -4.51 20.58
C TYR A 43 10.00 -5.17 19.46
N LEU A 44 10.18 -6.49 19.29
CA LEU A 44 9.69 -7.25 18.15
C LEU A 44 9.00 -8.53 18.62
N SER A 45 8.07 -9.05 17.84
CA SER A 45 7.39 -10.30 18.18
C SER A 45 8.33 -11.51 18.10
N ALA A 46 8.26 -12.39 19.12
CA ALA A 46 8.86 -13.72 19.11
C ALA A 46 7.90 -14.81 18.62
N GLU A 47 6.66 -14.43 18.32
CA GLU A 47 5.56 -15.35 17.99
C GLU A 47 5.53 -15.70 16.48
N GLY A 48 4.56 -16.49 16.05
CA GLY A 48 4.31 -16.81 14.63
C GLY A 48 5.14 -17.99 14.10
N GLY A 49 6.06 -18.53 14.90
CA GLY A 49 6.90 -19.67 14.50
C GLY A 49 8.12 -19.27 13.63
N PRO A 50 8.90 -20.25 13.15
CA PRO A 50 10.20 -20.01 12.54
C PRO A 50 10.15 -19.18 11.25
N ASP A 51 9.06 -19.24 10.49
CA ASP A 51 8.90 -18.52 9.23
C ASP A 51 8.47 -17.04 9.41
N TRP A 52 8.16 -16.63 10.65
CA TRP A 52 7.65 -15.30 11.00
C TRP A 52 8.54 -14.57 12.01
N GLN A 53 9.83 -14.84 11.98
CA GLN A 53 10.83 -14.19 12.82
C GLN A 53 11.51 -13.05 12.08
N PHE A 54 11.80 -11.96 12.80
CA PHE A 54 12.65 -10.88 12.32
C PHE A 54 14.11 -11.38 12.27
N GLU A 55 14.54 -11.92 11.11
CA GLU A 55 15.83 -12.60 10.94
C GLU A 55 17.01 -11.69 11.28
N TRP A 56 16.92 -10.42 10.93
CA TRP A 56 17.93 -9.41 11.19
C TRP A 56 18.11 -9.07 12.68
N ALA A 57 17.11 -9.36 13.50
CA ALA A 57 17.15 -9.07 14.94
C ALA A 57 17.76 -10.21 15.75
N LYS A 58 17.94 -11.39 15.17
CA LYS A 58 18.46 -12.57 15.87
C LYS A 58 19.87 -12.32 16.41
N GLY A 59 20.04 -12.48 17.72
CA GLY A 59 21.32 -12.30 18.42
C GLY A 59 21.78 -10.85 18.58
N SER A 60 20.99 -9.86 18.15
CA SER A 60 21.29 -8.45 18.41
C SER A 60 21.09 -8.10 19.89
N PRO A 61 22.07 -7.45 20.53
CA PRO A 61 21.93 -6.99 21.92
C PRO A 61 20.89 -5.88 22.06
N ASN A 62 20.54 -5.20 20.97
CA ASN A 62 19.57 -4.14 20.93
C ASN A 62 18.16 -4.60 20.52
N ALA A 63 17.95 -5.89 20.28
CA ALA A 63 16.62 -6.45 20.06
C ALA A 63 16.05 -7.08 21.33
N ARG A 64 14.76 -6.92 21.53
CA ARG A 64 13.96 -7.58 22.59
C ARG A 64 12.82 -8.31 21.91
N LEU A 65 12.89 -9.63 21.94
CA LEU A 65 11.83 -10.49 21.40
C LEU A 65 10.78 -10.69 22.48
N LEU A 66 9.53 -10.33 22.16
CA LEU A 66 8.40 -10.30 23.08
C LEU A 66 7.45 -11.48 22.83
N HIS A 67 7.01 -12.09 23.94
CA HIS A 67 5.97 -13.10 23.96
C HIS A 67 4.64 -12.54 24.48
N ASN A 68 3.57 -13.26 24.21
CA ASN A 68 2.24 -12.91 24.73
C ASN A 68 2.26 -12.78 26.26
N GLY A 69 1.81 -11.64 26.76
CA GLY A 69 1.77 -11.33 28.19
C GLY A 69 2.99 -10.59 28.73
N ASP A 70 4.08 -10.48 27.97
CA ASP A 70 5.24 -9.69 28.35
C ASP A 70 4.87 -8.21 28.53
N THR A 71 5.65 -7.52 29.38
CA THR A 71 5.47 -6.10 29.64
C THR A 71 6.78 -5.34 29.50
N PHE A 72 6.69 -4.11 29.05
CA PHE A 72 7.78 -3.14 29.11
C PHE A 72 7.23 -1.74 29.40
N LYS A 73 8.11 -0.79 29.72
CA LYS A 73 7.71 0.56 30.13
C LYS A 73 8.34 1.64 29.29
N VAL A 74 7.56 2.69 29.07
CA VAL A 74 8.01 3.97 28.52
C VAL A 74 7.72 5.02 29.59
N GLY A 75 8.71 5.37 30.40
CA GLY A 75 8.49 6.15 31.61
C GLY A 75 7.54 5.43 32.56
N ASN A 76 6.44 6.09 32.91
CA ASN A 76 5.38 5.54 33.76
C ASN A 76 4.22 4.91 32.97
N ILE A 77 4.33 4.76 31.67
CA ILE A 77 3.37 4.03 30.86
C ILE A 77 3.82 2.58 30.74
N GLU A 78 2.99 1.65 31.14
CA GLU A 78 3.20 0.22 30.93
C GLU A 78 2.52 -0.22 29.64
N LEU A 79 3.27 -0.98 28.84
CA LEU A 79 2.81 -1.63 27.62
C LEU A 79 2.82 -3.14 27.84
N LYS A 80 1.63 -3.78 27.77
CA LYS A 80 1.50 -5.24 27.88
C LYS A 80 1.18 -5.84 26.54
N VAL A 81 1.98 -6.81 26.12
CA VAL A 81 1.84 -7.53 24.85
C VAL A 81 0.62 -8.43 24.89
N ARG A 82 -0.17 -8.37 23.83
CA ARG A 82 -1.24 -9.30 23.53
C ARG A 82 -1.04 -9.87 22.14
N LEU A 83 -0.86 -11.17 22.02
CA LEU A 83 -0.86 -11.85 20.71
C LEU A 83 -2.23 -11.70 20.07
N THR A 84 -2.27 -11.14 18.87
CA THR A 84 -3.49 -10.87 18.09
C THR A 84 -3.31 -11.37 16.64
N ALA A 85 -2.88 -12.62 16.54
CA ALA A 85 -2.60 -13.27 15.28
C ALA A 85 -3.83 -13.37 14.36
N GLY A 86 -3.59 -13.40 13.03
CA GLY A 86 -4.62 -13.55 12.01
C GLY A 86 -4.35 -12.72 10.77
N HIS A 87 -4.07 -11.42 10.91
CA HIS A 87 -3.50 -10.61 9.82
C HIS A 87 -2.11 -11.14 9.44
N THR A 88 -1.27 -11.32 10.43
CA THR A 88 -0.05 -12.14 10.35
C THR A 88 0.02 -13.06 11.58
N PRO A 89 0.76 -14.19 11.53
CA PRO A 89 0.86 -15.14 12.63
C PRO A 89 1.54 -14.58 13.88
N GLU A 90 2.47 -13.65 13.70
CA GLU A 90 3.26 -13.03 14.78
C GLU A 90 2.67 -11.71 15.28
N HIS A 91 1.55 -11.26 14.74
CA HIS A 91 0.96 -9.97 15.07
C HIS A 91 0.67 -9.81 16.55
N MET A 92 1.14 -8.72 17.14
CA MET A 92 0.87 -8.35 18.52
C MET A 92 0.30 -6.95 18.64
N SER A 93 -0.58 -6.76 19.60
CA SER A 93 -1.11 -5.47 20.03
C SER A 93 -0.55 -5.11 21.40
N PHE A 94 -0.60 -3.84 21.78
CA PHE A 94 -0.11 -3.40 23.09
C PHE A 94 -1.24 -2.75 23.89
N LEU A 95 -1.55 -3.32 25.07
CA LEU A 95 -2.40 -2.69 26.08
C LEU A 95 -1.60 -1.63 26.82
N VAL A 96 -2.14 -0.42 26.89
CA VAL A 96 -1.46 0.78 27.43
C VAL A 96 -2.08 1.15 28.76
N THR A 97 -1.27 1.16 29.84
CA THR A 97 -1.70 1.53 31.20
C THR A 97 -0.84 2.68 31.74
N ASP A 98 -1.46 3.77 32.17
CA ASP A 98 -0.78 4.89 32.85
C ASP A 98 -0.61 4.59 34.35
N ILE A 99 0.41 3.85 34.70
CA ILE A 99 0.72 3.52 36.11
C ILE A 99 1.21 4.74 36.90
N GLY A 100 1.71 5.78 36.22
CA GLY A 100 2.10 7.04 36.86
C GLY A 100 0.92 7.84 37.36
N GLY A 101 -0.21 7.75 36.65
CA GLY A 101 -1.50 8.31 37.06
C GLY A 101 -2.23 7.44 38.10
N GLY A 102 -1.66 6.30 38.51
CA GLY A 102 -2.27 5.36 39.45
C GLY A 102 -3.29 4.42 38.83
N ALA A 103 -3.36 4.35 37.47
CA ALA A 103 -4.27 3.43 36.80
C ALA A 103 -3.80 1.97 36.99
N THR A 104 -4.78 1.07 37.20
CA THR A 104 -4.59 -0.37 37.31
C THR A 104 -5.14 -1.13 36.09
N GLU A 105 -5.92 -0.44 35.25
CA GLU A 105 -6.54 -0.98 34.06
C GLU A 105 -6.02 -0.25 32.81
N PRO A 106 -5.90 -0.93 31.67
CA PRO A 106 -5.46 -0.30 30.44
C PRO A 106 -6.50 0.71 29.92
N MET A 107 -6.01 1.84 29.42
CA MET A 107 -6.81 2.89 28.82
C MET A 107 -6.91 2.75 27.29
N GLY A 108 -5.97 2.07 26.65
CA GLY A 108 -5.90 1.96 25.19
C GLY A 108 -5.29 0.67 24.69
N LEU A 109 -5.58 0.35 23.45
CA LEU A 109 -5.00 -0.73 22.67
C LEU A 109 -4.36 -0.15 21.42
N LEU A 110 -3.03 -0.23 21.32
CA LEU A 110 -2.31 -0.03 20.06
C LEU A 110 -2.55 -1.31 19.26
N SER A 111 -3.60 -1.28 18.43
CA SER A 111 -4.14 -2.50 17.83
C SER A 111 -3.42 -2.93 16.54
N GLY A 112 -2.53 -2.09 15.98
CA GLY A 112 -1.86 -2.42 14.73
C GLY A 112 -2.88 -2.73 13.62
N ASP A 113 -2.64 -3.83 12.92
CA ASP A 113 -3.49 -4.35 11.86
C ASP A 113 -4.43 -5.48 12.34
N PHE A 114 -4.74 -5.50 13.63
CA PHE A 114 -5.70 -6.44 14.21
C PHE A 114 -7.13 -5.91 14.19
N LEU A 115 -7.34 -4.73 14.78
CA LEU A 115 -8.66 -4.10 14.92
C LEU A 115 -8.57 -2.64 14.49
N TYR A 116 -9.35 -2.29 13.48
CA TYR A 116 -9.51 -0.93 12.96
C TYR A 116 -10.82 -0.30 13.45
N VAL A 117 -11.02 0.95 13.10
CA VAL A 117 -12.34 1.57 13.24
C VAL A 117 -13.23 1.07 12.11
N GLY A 118 -14.28 0.32 12.47
CA GLY A 118 -15.27 -0.23 11.54
C GLY A 118 -14.85 -1.48 10.77
N ASP A 119 -13.59 -1.95 10.89
CA ASP A 119 -13.09 -3.12 10.19
C ASP A 119 -12.05 -3.88 11.04
N VAL A 120 -11.51 -4.98 10.50
CA VAL A 120 -10.41 -5.74 11.08
C VAL A 120 -9.35 -6.01 10.01
N GLY A 121 -8.15 -6.39 10.42
CA GLY A 121 -7.07 -6.74 9.51
C GLY A 121 -7.42 -7.93 8.62
N ARG A 122 -7.02 -7.87 7.36
CA ARG A 122 -7.30 -8.91 6.38
C ARG A 122 -6.37 -10.11 6.54
N PRO A 123 -6.92 -11.34 6.60
CA PRO A 123 -6.11 -12.55 6.82
C PRO A 123 -5.57 -13.18 5.52
N ASP A 124 -5.98 -12.69 4.35
CA ASP A 124 -5.67 -13.30 3.04
C ASP A 124 -4.30 -12.91 2.48
N LEU A 125 -3.61 -11.88 3.03
CA LEU A 125 -2.36 -11.35 2.46
C LEU A 125 -1.22 -12.36 2.42
N LEU A 126 -1.22 -13.39 3.25
CA LEU A 126 -0.24 -14.47 3.20
C LEU A 126 -0.31 -15.23 1.88
N GLU A 127 -1.50 -15.43 1.36
CA GLU A 127 -1.74 -16.12 0.10
C GLU A 127 -1.80 -15.12 -1.07
N SER A 128 -2.64 -14.09 -0.98
CA SER A 128 -2.90 -13.17 -2.08
C SER A 128 -1.69 -12.27 -2.44
N ALA A 129 -0.84 -11.93 -1.46
CA ALA A 129 0.36 -11.13 -1.67
C ALA A 129 1.64 -11.97 -1.68
N ALA A 130 1.82 -12.87 -0.69
CA ALA A 130 3.07 -13.62 -0.52
C ALA A 130 3.08 -14.99 -1.21
N GLY A 131 1.97 -15.40 -1.83
CA GLY A 131 1.88 -16.65 -2.60
C GLY A 131 1.94 -17.93 -1.77
N GLN A 132 1.73 -17.84 -0.45
CA GLN A 132 1.73 -18.99 0.46
C GLN A 132 0.37 -19.68 0.41
N MET A 133 0.19 -20.55 -0.58
CA MET A 133 -1.08 -21.21 -0.87
C MET A 133 -1.65 -21.99 0.32
N GLY A 134 -2.98 -21.88 0.51
CA GLY A 134 -3.74 -22.64 1.53
C GLY A 134 -3.69 -22.01 2.93
N LEU A 135 -3.13 -20.82 3.11
CA LEU A 135 -3.08 -20.15 4.42
C LEU A 135 -4.24 -19.18 4.69
N MET A 136 -5.03 -18.87 3.69
CA MET A 136 -6.10 -17.87 3.77
C MET A 136 -7.17 -18.27 4.81
N GLU A 137 -7.71 -19.47 4.73
CA GLU A 137 -8.71 -19.97 5.68
C GLU A 137 -8.14 -20.21 7.09
N PRO A 138 -6.96 -20.84 7.28
CA PRO A 138 -6.33 -20.95 8.59
C PRO A 138 -6.08 -19.60 9.26
N SER A 139 -5.64 -18.59 8.52
CA SER A 139 -5.42 -17.22 9.03
C SER A 139 -6.73 -16.55 9.44
N ALA A 140 -7.80 -16.71 8.64
CA ALA A 140 -9.13 -16.21 8.98
C ALA A 140 -9.68 -16.87 10.26
N ARG A 141 -9.44 -18.15 10.44
CA ARG A 141 -9.80 -18.89 11.66
C ARG A 141 -9.02 -18.39 12.88
N THR A 142 -7.74 -18.14 12.72
CA THR A 142 -6.89 -17.55 13.78
C THR A 142 -7.36 -16.14 14.14
N LEU A 143 -7.68 -15.31 13.15
CA LEU A 143 -8.24 -13.98 13.37
C LEU A 143 -9.57 -14.05 14.14
N TYR A 144 -10.45 -14.97 13.77
CA TYR A 144 -11.70 -15.20 14.48
C TYR A 144 -11.48 -15.47 15.97
N GLN A 145 -10.52 -16.35 16.32
CA GLN A 145 -10.20 -16.66 17.71
C GLN A 145 -9.59 -15.45 18.44
N SER A 146 -8.71 -14.71 17.79
CA SER A 146 -8.12 -13.48 18.35
C SER A 146 -9.17 -12.41 18.64
N LEU A 147 -10.15 -12.23 17.74
CA LEU A 147 -11.26 -11.28 17.92
C LEU A 147 -12.18 -11.71 19.07
N ARG A 148 -12.50 -12.99 19.18
CA ARG A 148 -13.26 -13.52 20.33
C ARG A 148 -12.57 -13.28 21.66
N GLY A 149 -11.24 -13.36 21.67
CA GLY A 149 -10.43 -13.04 22.85
C GLY A 149 -10.57 -11.60 23.32
N THR A 150 -11.13 -10.68 22.51
CA THR A 150 -11.40 -9.30 22.97
C THR A 150 -12.57 -9.21 23.96
N ALA A 151 -13.35 -10.26 24.12
CA ALA A 151 -14.53 -10.25 24.99
C ALA A 151 -14.16 -9.99 26.48
N ASP A 152 -12.93 -10.32 26.91
CA ASP A 152 -12.41 -10.08 28.26
C ASP A 152 -11.94 -8.64 28.50
N LEU A 153 -11.83 -7.81 27.45
CA LEU A 153 -11.34 -6.44 27.54
C LEU A 153 -12.47 -5.45 27.93
N ALA A 154 -12.10 -4.38 28.60
CA ALA A 154 -13.05 -3.35 29.03
C ALA A 154 -13.62 -2.57 27.84
N ALA A 155 -14.92 -2.23 27.87
CA ALA A 155 -15.59 -1.53 26.79
C ALA A 155 -15.08 -0.10 26.55
N HIS A 156 -14.51 0.54 27.56
CA HIS A 156 -13.95 1.89 27.45
C HIS A 156 -12.58 1.95 26.77
N LEU A 157 -11.96 0.78 26.50
CA LEU A 157 -10.64 0.72 25.90
C LEU A 157 -10.59 1.45 24.57
N GLN A 158 -9.74 2.46 24.46
CA GLN A 158 -9.56 3.22 23.22
C GLN A 158 -8.82 2.36 22.19
N ILE A 159 -9.34 2.31 20.96
CA ILE A 159 -8.71 1.61 19.85
C ILE A 159 -7.84 2.60 19.07
N LEU A 160 -6.56 2.28 18.94
CA LEU A 160 -5.51 3.06 18.28
C LEU A 160 -4.91 2.21 17.15
N PRO A 161 -5.55 2.20 15.97
CA PRO A 161 -5.15 1.33 14.86
C PRO A 161 -3.97 1.90 14.06
N ALA A 162 -3.30 1.03 13.29
CA ALA A 162 -2.23 1.45 12.37
C ALA A 162 -2.76 2.18 11.13
N HIS A 163 -3.97 1.86 10.69
CA HIS A 163 -4.57 2.38 9.46
C HIS A 163 -5.94 3.01 9.67
N GLY A 164 -6.27 3.94 8.75
CA GLY A 164 -7.58 4.53 8.57
C GLY A 164 -8.11 4.35 7.14
N ALA A 165 -9.17 5.08 6.80
CA ALA A 165 -9.84 4.99 5.51
C ALA A 165 -8.88 5.10 4.31
N GLY A 166 -9.04 4.20 3.34
CA GLY A 166 -8.25 4.16 2.10
C GLY A 166 -7.03 3.25 2.11
N SER A 167 -6.67 2.62 3.25
CA SER A 167 -5.61 1.61 3.29
C SER A 167 -6.04 0.32 2.59
N ALA A 168 -5.08 -0.33 1.90
CA ALA A 168 -5.25 -1.64 1.29
C ALA A 168 -5.20 -2.80 2.30
N CYS A 169 -4.93 -2.51 3.59
CA CYS A 169 -4.87 -3.51 4.66
C CYS A 169 -6.24 -3.90 5.23
N GLY A 170 -7.33 -3.34 4.69
CA GLY A 170 -8.71 -3.71 4.98
C GLY A 170 -9.65 -3.26 3.87
N LYS A 171 -10.93 -3.62 3.93
CA LYS A 171 -11.90 -3.31 2.88
C LYS A 171 -12.86 -2.15 3.22
N SER A 172 -13.08 -1.89 4.50
CA SER A 172 -14.13 -0.96 4.96
C SER A 172 -13.70 -0.08 6.14
N LEU A 173 -12.43 0.33 6.19
CA LEU A 173 -11.91 1.15 7.28
C LEU A 173 -12.68 2.47 7.40
N GLY A 174 -13.09 2.80 8.63
CA GLY A 174 -13.81 4.04 8.94
C GLY A 174 -12.95 5.31 8.79
N GLY A 175 -13.62 6.43 8.57
CA GLY A 175 -12.96 7.74 8.45
C GLY A 175 -12.50 8.36 9.78
N MET A 176 -12.91 7.83 10.92
CA MET A 176 -12.45 8.29 12.23
C MET A 176 -11.10 7.66 12.58
N PRO A 177 -10.14 8.42 13.13
CA PRO A 177 -8.80 7.90 13.41
C PRO A 177 -8.74 6.96 14.61
N THR A 178 -9.67 7.04 15.53
CA THR A 178 -9.75 6.25 16.77
C THR A 178 -11.19 5.92 17.13
N SER A 179 -11.38 4.89 17.96
CA SER A 179 -12.69 4.48 18.47
C SER A 179 -12.54 3.94 19.89
N VAL A 180 -13.61 3.37 20.46
CA VAL A 180 -13.57 2.60 21.70
C VAL A 180 -14.13 1.20 21.47
N LEU A 181 -13.57 0.21 22.19
CA LEU A 181 -13.91 -1.19 21.99
C LEU A 181 -15.42 -1.48 22.14
N GLY A 182 -16.09 -0.80 23.07
CA GLY A 182 -17.52 -0.93 23.26
C GLY A 182 -18.34 -0.51 22.04
N TYR A 183 -17.93 0.57 21.35
CA TYR A 183 -18.54 1.01 20.10
C TYR A 183 -18.26 0.01 18.98
N GLU A 184 -17.02 -0.46 18.85
CA GLU A 184 -16.64 -1.43 17.81
C GLU A 184 -17.39 -2.75 17.97
N ARG A 185 -17.60 -3.27 19.18
CA ARG A 185 -18.39 -4.48 19.41
C ARG A 185 -19.84 -4.38 18.90
N LEU A 186 -20.39 -3.19 18.83
CA LEU A 186 -21.76 -2.96 18.34
C LEU A 186 -21.82 -2.68 16.84
N ASN A 187 -20.80 -2.00 16.28
CA ASN A 187 -20.90 -1.40 14.96
C ASN A 187 -19.89 -1.96 13.95
N ASN A 188 -18.76 -2.54 14.40
CA ASN A 188 -17.78 -3.19 13.54
C ASN A 188 -18.32 -4.56 13.12
N VAL A 189 -18.67 -4.70 11.85
CA VAL A 189 -19.35 -5.91 11.34
C VAL A 189 -18.51 -7.17 11.54
N PRO A 190 -17.23 -7.25 11.13
CA PRO A 190 -16.41 -8.43 11.38
C PRO A 190 -16.25 -8.77 12.86
N LEU A 191 -16.03 -7.78 13.73
CA LEU A 191 -15.90 -8.04 15.17
C LEU A 191 -17.21 -8.57 15.77
N ARG A 192 -18.34 -7.99 15.41
CA ARG A 192 -19.65 -8.46 15.86
C ARG A 192 -19.94 -9.88 15.39
N GLU A 193 -19.61 -10.19 14.14
CA GLU A 193 -19.76 -11.56 13.61
C GLU A 193 -18.87 -12.56 14.34
N ALA A 194 -17.62 -12.16 14.65
CA ALA A 194 -16.73 -13.01 15.45
C ALA A 194 -17.25 -13.26 16.88
N LEU A 195 -17.88 -12.27 17.51
CA LEU A 195 -18.38 -12.39 18.89
C LEU A 195 -19.72 -13.14 18.99
N HIS A 196 -20.61 -13.00 18.02
CA HIS A 196 -22.01 -13.44 18.11
C HIS A 196 -22.46 -14.36 16.99
N GLY A 197 -21.75 -14.39 15.86
CA GLY A 197 -22.04 -15.23 14.71
C GLY A 197 -21.35 -16.59 14.74
N SER A 198 -21.31 -17.24 13.58
CA SER A 198 -20.65 -18.53 13.41
C SER A 198 -19.25 -18.36 12.82
N GLU A 199 -18.32 -19.23 13.19
CA GLU A 199 -16.97 -19.26 12.62
C GLU A 199 -16.98 -19.38 11.09
N GLY A 200 -17.81 -20.28 10.54
CA GLY A 200 -17.92 -20.45 9.09
C GLY A 200 -18.53 -19.24 8.38
N GLY A 201 -19.46 -18.50 9.02
CA GLY A 201 -19.99 -17.23 8.53
C GLY A 201 -18.89 -16.18 8.46
N PHE A 202 -18.20 -15.96 9.57
CA PHE A 202 -17.08 -15.03 9.67
C PHE A 202 -16.01 -15.29 8.59
N ILE A 203 -15.58 -16.56 8.43
CA ILE A 203 -14.54 -16.92 7.46
C ILE A 203 -14.97 -16.57 6.03
N ARG A 204 -16.18 -16.92 5.63
CA ARG A 204 -16.68 -16.56 4.29
C ARG A 204 -16.71 -15.05 4.08
N ASP A 205 -17.23 -14.32 5.05
CA ASP A 205 -17.46 -12.88 4.92
C ASP A 205 -16.15 -12.07 4.95
N ILE A 206 -15.18 -12.47 5.79
CA ILE A 206 -13.89 -11.80 5.87
C ILE A 206 -13.02 -12.05 4.63
N LEU A 207 -13.12 -13.23 4.02
CA LEU A 207 -12.37 -13.57 2.81
C LEU A 207 -13.00 -13.05 1.53
N SER A 208 -14.30 -12.76 1.56
CA SER A 208 -15.02 -12.15 0.43
C SER A 208 -14.72 -10.67 0.31
N GLY A 209 -14.56 -10.17 -0.93
CA GLY A 209 -14.43 -8.74 -1.20
C GLY A 209 -13.12 -8.07 -0.83
N GLN A 210 -12.10 -8.81 -0.60
CA GLN A 210 -10.80 -8.22 -0.34
C GLN A 210 -10.20 -7.63 -1.63
N PRO A 211 -9.73 -6.37 -1.59
CA PRO A 211 -9.08 -5.78 -2.76
C PRO A 211 -7.80 -6.52 -3.11
N GLU A 212 -7.49 -6.63 -4.41
CA GLU A 212 -6.23 -7.23 -4.86
C GLU A 212 -5.05 -6.42 -4.32
N PRO A 213 -4.14 -7.05 -3.55
CA PRO A 213 -3.01 -6.33 -2.97
C PRO A 213 -2.04 -5.87 -4.05
N PRO A 214 -1.40 -4.71 -3.90
CA PRO A 214 -0.33 -4.28 -4.78
C PRO A 214 0.82 -5.30 -4.83
N ARG A 215 1.52 -5.38 -5.98
CA ARG A 215 2.63 -6.31 -6.20
C ARG A 215 3.73 -6.19 -5.13
N TYR A 216 4.05 -4.97 -4.70
CA TYR A 216 5.12 -4.71 -3.76
C TYR A 216 4.88 -5.25 -2.33
N PHE A 217 3.65 -5.63 -1.98
CA PHE A 217 3.35 -6.20 -0.65
C PHE A 217 4.17 -7.47 -0.34
N ALA A 218 4.37 -8.32 -1.34
CA ALA A 218 5.23 -9.51 -1.19
C ALA A 218 6.69 -9.13 -0.86
N ARG A 219 7.21 -8.12 -1.54
CA ARG A 219 8.54 -7.57 -1.30
C ARG A 219 8.66 -7.00 0.11
N MET A 220 7.71 -6.17 0.53
CA MET A 220 7.75 -5.55 1.86
C MET A 220 7.79 -6.62 2.96
N LYS A 221 6.98 -7.67 2.86
CA LYS A 221 7.03 -8.79 3.81
C LYS A 221 8.39 -9.48 3.83
N ARG A 222 8.92 -9.81 2.66
CA ARG A 222 10.25 -10.42 2.53
C ARG A 222 11.33 -9.55 3.19
N ASP A 223 11.36 -8.28 2.83
CA ASP A 223 12.41 -7.36 3.24
C ASP A 223 12.29 -6.98 4.73
N ASN A 224 11.09 -6.76 5.25
CA ASN A 224 10.89 -6.52 6.69
C ASN A 224 11.27 -7.73 7.55
N ARG A 225 11.04 -8.94 7.05
CA ARG A 225 11.44 -10.17 7.72
C ARG A 225 12.97 -10.38 7.69
N ALA A 226 13.56 -10.29 6.50
CA ALA A 226 15.00 -10.52 6.29
C ALA A 226 15.87 -9.38 6.83
N GLY A 227 15.32 -8.19 6.91
CA GLY A 227 15.95 -6.94 7.31
C GLY A 227 15.97 -5.94 6.14
N PRO A 228 15.18 -4.85 6.25
CA PRO A 228 15.19 -3.81 5.22
C PRO A 228 16.61 -3.32 4.96
N PRO A 229 16.97 -2.99 3.71
CA PRO A 229 18.24 -2.31 3.44
C PRO A 229 18.36 -1.04 4.31
N LEU A 230 19.54 -0.83 4.87
CA LEU A 230 19.83 0.41 5.59
C LEU A 230 20.07 1.54 4.60
N LEU A 231 19.60 2.72 4.93
CA LEU A 231 19.85 3.91 4.11
C LEU A 231 21.33 4.28 4.15
N ALA A 232 21.89 4.63 3.01
CA ALA A 232 23.28 5.05 2.92
C ALA A 232 23.54 6.28 3.82
N GLY A 233 24.39 6.10 4.83
CA GLY A 233 24.67 7.13 5.82
C GLY A 233 23.47 7.52 6.71
N GLY A 234 22.43 6.69 6.82
CA GLY A 234 21.25 6.94 7.64
C GLY A 234 20.34 8.04 7.12
N SER A 235 20.47 8.44 5.86
CA SER A 235 19.77 9.58 5.28
C SER A 235 19.00 9.17 4.02
N LEU A 236 17.89 9.87 3.75
CA LEU A 236 17.16 9.70 2.49
C LEU A 236 18.05 10.05 1.29
N PRO A 237 17.85 9.40 0.12
CA PRO A 237 18.51 9.78 -1.13
C PRO A 237 18.28 11.26 -1.45
N GLY A 238 19.33 11.94 -1.95
CA GLY A 238 19.25 13.31 -2.43
C GLY A 238 19.38 13.34 -3.96
N PRO A 239 18.29 13.17 -4.72
CA PRO A 239 18.37 13.15 -6.17
C PRO A 239 18.84 14.49 -6.73
N ARG A 240 19.74 14.45 -7.73
CA ARG A 240 20.22 15.67 -8.38
C ARG A 240 19.16 16.29 -9.28
N ARG A 241 19.19 17.59 -9.45
CA ARG A 241 18.39 18.23 -10.50
C ARG A 241 18.97 17.86 -11.87
N LEU A 242 18.13 17.34 -12.77
CA LEU A 242 18.54 16.90 -14.10
C LEU A 242 18.62 18.10 -15.06
N PRO A 243 19.75 18.35 -15.70
CA PRO A 243 19.86 19.36 -16.76
C PRO A 243 19.03 18.95 -18.00
N MET A 244 18.31 19.90 -18.62
CA MET A 244 17.52 19.67 -19.82
C MET A 244 18.31 18.99 -20.96
N GLY A 245 19.60 19.34 -21.09
CA GLY A 245 20.48 18.78 -22.14
C GLY A 245 20.74 17.29 -22.01
N GLU A 246 20.58 16.69 -20.84
CA GLU A 246 20.77 15.27 -20.60
C GLU A 246 19.48 14.44 -20.86
N LEU A 247 18.30 15.10 -20.77
CA LEU A 247 17.01 14.44 -20.75
C LEU A 247 16.75 13.58 -21.98
N ALA A 248 16.99 14.09 -23.18
CA ALA A 248 16.70 13.34 -24.41
C ALA A 248 17.48 12.03 -24.51
N ALA A 249 18.75 12.02 -24.10
CA ALA A 249 19.56 10.80 -24.07
C ALA A 249 19.04 9.77 -23.07
N LEU A 250 18.56 10.21 -21.90
CA LEU A 250 18.01 9.33 -20.87
C LEU A 250 16.67 8.72 -21.30
N VAL A 251 15.76 9.52 -21.88
CA VAL A 251 14.46 9.03 -22.39
C VAL A 251 14.67 7.99 -23.51
N MET A 252 15.55 8.31 -24.50
CA MET A 252 15.84 7.39 -25.61
C MET A 252 16.60 6.14 -25.16
N GLY A 253 17.44 6.25 -24.13
CA GLY A 253 18.26 5.15 -23.60
C GLY A 253 17.44 4.09 -22.86
N ARG A 254 16.22 4.39 -22.42
CA ARG A 254 15.29 3.49 -21.70
C ARG A 254 15.90 2.73 -20.51
N LYS A 255 16.96 3.26 -19.91
CA LYS A 255 17.62 2.67 -18.73
C LYS A 255 17.01 3.19 -17.42
N HIS A 256 16.35 4.33 -17.48
CA HIS A 256 15.72 4.98 -16.35
C HIS A 256 14.21 5.00 -16.54
N LEU A 257 13.49 4.86 -15.46
CA LEU A 257 12.05 5.00 -15.45
C LEU A 257 11.68 6.40 -14.98
N PHE A 258 10.86 7.08 -15.76
CA PHE A 258 10.34 8.40 -15.41
C PHE A 258 9.00 8.24 -14.70
N LEU A 259 8.86 8.79 -13.49
CA LEU A 259 7.60 8.91 -12.78
C LEU A 259 7.10 10.35 -12.89
N ASP A 260 5.99 10.54 -13.56
CA ASP A 260 5.35 11.86 -13.72
C ASP A 260 4.39 12.09 -12.55
N LEU A 261 4.75 13.02 -11.67
CA LEU A 261 4.05 13.30 -10.42
C LEU A 261 2.97 14.37 -10.55
N ARG A 262 2.72 14.90 -11.76
CA ARG A 262 1.67 15.90 -11.97
C ARG A 262 0.31 15.38 -11.47
N PRO A 263 -0.50 16.24 -10.81
CA PRO A 263 -1.74 15.78 -10.17
C PRO A 263 -2.86 15.44 -11.16
N ASP A 264 -2.90 16.11 -12.33
CA ASP A 264 -3.99 15.98 -13.27
C ASP A 264 -3.68 14.95 -14.36
N ARG A 265 -4.52 13.89 -14.43
CA ARG A 265 -4.38 12.83 -15.43
C ARG A 265 -4.62 13.31 -16.86
N LEU A 266 -5.52 14.27 -17.06
CA LEU A 266 -5.84 14.76 -18.41
C LEU A 266 -4.71 15.62 -18.95
N ASP A 267 -4.02 16.38 -18.10
CA ASP A 267 -2.82 17.12 -18.50
C ASP A 267 -1.66 16.16 -18.81
N PHE A 268 -1.54 15.06 -18.04
CA PHE A 268 -0.60 14.00 -18.39
C PHE A 268 -0.93 13.40 -19.76
N MET A 269 -2.18 13.01 -20.03
CA MET A 269 -2.59 12.37 -21.29
C MET A 269 -2.37 13.28 -22.52
N LYS A 270 -2.49 14.61 -22.37
CA LYS A 270 -2.22 15.57 -23.45
C LYS A 270 -0.76 15.60 -23.88
N GLN A 271 0.17 15.48 -22.93
CA GLN A 271 1.61 15.49 -23.22
C GLN A 271 2.40 14.91 -22.03
N TYR A 272 3.26 13.93 -22.29
CA TYR A 272 4.16 13.33 -21.29
C TYR A 272 5.44 12.83 -21.96
N LEU A 273 6.49 12.57 -21.16
CA LEU A 273 7.73 11.97 -21.66
C LEU A 273 7.45 10.54 -22.12
N THR A 274 7.91 10.18 -23.33
CA THR A 274 7.73 8.84 -23.88
C THR A 274 8.25 7.76 -22.92
N GLY A 275 7.36 6.86 -22.52
CA GLY A 275 7.67 5.77 -21.59
C GLY A 275 7.58 6.13 -20.10
N SER A 276 7.18 7.38 -19.73
CA SER A 276 6.93 7.70 -18.33
C SER A 276 5.62 7.10 -17.82
N LEU A 277 5.59 6.85 -16.51
CA LEU A 277 4.39 6.40 -15.80
C LEU A 277 3.69 7.59 -15.12
N PHE A 278 2.39 7.64 -15.20
CA PHE A 278 1.58 8.59 -14.44
C PHE A 278 1.48 8.14 -12.99
N ALA A 279 2.12 8.86 -12.09
CA ALA A 279 2.25 8.50 -10.67
C ALA A 279 2.00 9.74 -9.76
N PRO A 280 0.79 10.29 -9.72
CA PRO A 280 0.51 11.55 -9.05
C PRO A 280 0.80 11.51 -7.55
N MET A 281 1.36 12.59 -7.00
CA MET A 281 1.69 12.71 -5.57
C MET A 281 0.47 12.64 -4.64
N PRO A 282 -0.65 13.34 -4.91
CA PRO A 282 -1.76 13.40 -3.97
C PRO A 282 -2.42 12.05 -3.69
N GLY A 283 -2.80 11.82 -2.44
CA GLY A 283 -3.62 10.68 -2.03
C GLY A 283 -2.91 9.32 -2.06
N GLY A 284 -1.58 9.30 -1.88
CA GLY A 284 -0.81 8.04 -1.78
C GLY A 284 -0.73 7.25 -3.09
N LYS A 285 -0.89 7.92 -4.25
CA LYS A 285 -0.91 7.24 -5.56
C LYS A 285 0.50 6.89 -6.04
N LEU A 286 1.50 7.72 -5.72
CA LEU A 286 2.89 7.45 -6.08
C LEU A 286 3.38 6.08 -5.60
N PRO A 287 3.27 5.69 -4.31
CA PRO A 287 3.67 4.35 -3.87
C PRO A 287 2.86 3.23 -4.54
N LEU A 288 1.56 3.45 -4.75
CA LEU A 288 0.70 2.47 -5.40
C LEU A 288 1.15 2.20 -6.84
N VAL A 289 1.41 3.25 -7.61
CA VAL A 289 1.85 3.14 -9.03
C VAL A 289 3.27 2.58 -9.09
N ALA A 290 4.22 3.15 -8.36
CA ALA A 290 5.59 2.66 -8.33
C ALA A 290 5.64 1.18 -7.91
N GLY A 291 5.02 0.83 -6.80
CA GLY A 291 5.01 -0.53 -6.29
C GLY A 291 4.26 -1.55 -7.14
N SER A 292 3.35 -1.10 -8.03
CA SER A 292 2.62 -2.00 -8.94
C SER A 292 3.34 -2.22 -10.27
N TYR A 293 4.06 -1.20 -10.78
CA TYR A 293 4.56 -1.19 -12.15
C TYR A 293 6.07 -1.09 -12.29
N VAL A 294 6.78 -0.67 -11.23
CA VAL A 294 8.24 -0.50 -11.28
C VAL A 294 8.94 -1.75 -10.76
N ASP A 295 10.03 -2.16 -11.42
CA ASP A 295 10.86 -3.26 -10.93
C ASP A 295 11.72 -2.81 -9.75
N GLU A 296 12.03 -3.77 -8.87
CA GLU A 296 12.64 -3.52 -7.55
C GLU A 296 13.99 -2.77 -7.61
N ASP A 297 14.76 -2.99 -8.67
CA ASP A 297 16.10 -2.44 -8.91
C ASP A 297 16.12 -1.29 -9.93
N ALA A 298 14.94 -0.79 -10.32
CA ALA A 298 14.86 0.26 -11.32
C ALA A 298 15.43 1.59 -10.79
N SER A 299 16.22 2.24 -11.62
CA SER A 299 16.63 3.63 -11.42
C SER A 299 15.50 4.58 -11.84
N VAL A 300 15.13 5.48 -10.94
CA VAL A 300 13.97 6.36 -11.06
C VAL A 300 14.39 7.80 -11.25
N ILE A 301 13.73 8.49 -12.20
CA ILE A 301 13.79 9.94 -12.38
C ILE A 301 12.40 10.52 -12.17
N LEU A 302 12.30 11.57 -11.34
CA LEU A 302 11.05 12.22 -11.03
C LEU A 302 10.78 13.39 -11.99
N VAL A 303 9.58 13.44 -12.56
CA VAL A 303 9.06 14.62 -13.26
C VAL A 303 8.07 15.29 -12.32
N VAL A 304 8.49 16.40 -11.72
CA VAL A 304 7.75 17.07 -10.65
C VAL A 304 7.07 18.34 -11.14
N ASN A 305 5.99 18.73 -10.47
CA ASN A 305 5.36 20.02 -10.74
C ASN A 305 6.12 21.15 -10.05
N ASP A 306 6.58 20.90 -8.81
CA ASP A 306 7.36 21.82 -7.98
C ASP A 306 8.52 21.08 -7.31
N GLU A 307 9.67 21.75 -7.16
CA GLU A 307 10.85 21.25 -6.44
C GLU A 307 10.52 20.83 -5.00
N ALA A 308 9.60 21.53 -4.35
CA ALA A 308 9.16 21.22 -2.98
C ALA A 308 8.52 19.83 -2.83
N GLU A 309 8.10 19.19 -3.94
CA GLU A 309 7.55 17.85 -3.94
C GLU A 309 8.62 16.75 -3.82
N VAL A 310 9.88 17.05 -4.18
CA VAL A 310 10.96 16.06 -4.33
C VAL A 310 11.23 15.29 -3.04
N ASP A 311 11.40 15.97 -1.92
CA ASP A 311 11.69 15.33 -0.62
C ASP A 311 10.57 14.38 -0.18
N GLU A 312 9.32 14.78 -0.40
CA GLU A 312 8.18 13.91 -0.05
C GLU A 312 8.05 12.74 -1.01
N ALA A 313 8.30 12.93 -2.30
CA ALA A 313 8.31 11.86 -3.29
C ALA A 313 9.37 10.80 -2.96
N VAL A 314 10.60 11.23 -2.69
CA VAL A 314 11.70 10.35 -2.25
C VAL A 314 11.30 9.57 -1.00
N ARG A 315 10.74 10.25 0.00
CA ARG A 315 10.28 9.61 1.24
C ARG A 315 9.22 8.54 0.99
N GLN A 316 8.27 8.80 0.09
CA GLN A 316 7.23 7.83 -0.26
C GLN A 316 7.81 6.63 -1.01
N LEU A 317 8.76 6.84 -1.90
CA LEU A 317 9.42 5.77 -2.67
C LEU A 317 10.31 4.89 -1.78
N VAL A 318 11.13 5.51 -0.93
CA VAL A 318 11.99 4.78 0.02
C VAL A 318 11.18 3.89 0.97
N ARG A 319 10.00 4.33 1.39
CA ARG A 319 9.10 3.51 2.23
C ARG A 319 8.67 2.21 1.60
N ILE A 320 8.72 2.11 0.28
CA ILE A 320 8.40 0.89 -0.46
C ILE A 320 9.64 0.31 -1.17
N GLY A 321 10.84 0.68 -0.70
CA GLY A 321 12.11 0.11 -1.09
C GLY A 321 12.71 0.62 -2.40
N PHE A 322 12.25 1.75 -2.93
CA PHE A 322 12.88 2.40 -4.08
C PHE A 322 13.88 3.45 -3.63
N ASP A 323 15.11 3.02 -3.37
CA ASP A 323 16.20 3.87 -2.90
C ASP A 323 17.02 4.49 -4.04
N GLN A 324 16.85 4.00 -5.28
CA GLN A 324 17.57 4.48 -6.47
C GLN A 324 16.80 5.62 -7.18
N VAL A 325 16.51 6.70 -6.44
CA VAL A 325 15.99 7.93 -7.02
C VAL A 325 17.16 8.81 -7.39
N GLU A 326 17.54 8.83 -8.68
CA GLU A 326 18.81 9.47 -9.11
C GLU A 326 18.68 10.95 -9.38
N ALA A 327 17.57 11.37 -9.97
CA ALA A 327 17.39 12.74 -10.41
C ALA A 327 15.92 13.17 -10.42
N TRP A 328 15.71 14.49 -10.57
CA TRP A 328 14.40 15.07 -10.80
C TRP A 328 14.48 16.23 -11.79
N ILE A 329 13.37 16.52 -12.46
CA ILE A 329 13.24 17.64 -13.42
C ILE A 329 11.83 18.26 -13.30
N PRO A 330 11.69 19.61 -13.38
CA PRO A 330 10.37 20.22 -13.49
C PRO A 330 9.63 19.78 -14.77
N ALA A 331 8.35 19.48 -14.66
CA ALA A 331 7.52 19.06 -15.80
C ALA A 331 7.51 20.10 -16.92
N SER A 332 7.48 21.40 -16.57
CA SER A 332 7.53 22.50 -17.54
C SER A 332 8.80 22.51 -18.40
N GLU A 333 9.93 22.11 -17.82
CA GLU A 333 11.20 21.99 -18.56
C GLU A 333 11.25 20.68 -19.35
N ALA A 334 10.84 19.58 -18.73
CA ALA A 334 10.85 18.27 -19.36
C ALA A 334 9.98 18.22 -20.63
N LEU A 335 8.79 18.80 -20.57
CA LEU A 335 7.83 18.80 -21.69
C LEU A 335 8.16 19.81 -22.78
N ALA A 336 9.05 20.75 -22.54
CA ALA A 336 9.55 21.68 -23.55
C ALA A 336 10.59 21.08 -24.51
N VAL A 337 11.16 19.91 -24.16
CA VAL A 337 12.18 19.26 -25.01
C VAL A 337 11.50 18.53 -26.16
N ALA A 338 11.79 18.95 -27.38
CA ALA A 338 11.19 18.39 -28.59
C ALA A 338 11.63 16.94 -28.87
N GLY A 339 10.73 16.14 -29.43
CA GLY A 339 11.03 14.79 -29.95
C GLY A 339 11.09 13.68 -28.94
N ILE A 340 10.85 13.96 -27.64
CA ILE A 340 10.84 12.96 -26.58
C ILE A 340 9.52 12.89 -25.81
N THR A 341 8.54 13.67 -26.22
CA THR A 341 7.19 13.66 -25.67
C THR A 341 6.21 12.95 -26.59
N THR A 342 5.16 12.46 -26.00
CA THR A 342 4.03 11.82 -26.68
C THR A 342 2.73 12.26 -26.03
N GLN A 343 1.61 11.85 -26.61
CA GLN A 343 0.27 12.00 -26.05
C GLN A 343 -0.41 10.64 -25.99
N GLN A 344 -1.47 10.53 -25.22
CA GLN A 344 -2.28 9.34 -25.12
C GLN A 344 -3.68 9.58 -25.66
N ASP A 345 -4.10 8.73 -26.57
CA ASP A 345 -5.48 8.76 -27.06
C ASP A 345 -6.46 8.41 -25.94
N GLY A 346 -7.59 9.09 -25.92
CA GLY A 346 -8.64 8.88 -24.92
C GLY A 346 -10.01 9.23 -25.46
N ILE A 347 -11.02 8.61 -24.86
CA ILE A 347 -12.44 8.88 -25.10
C ILE A 347 -13.18 9.04 -23.79
N ALA A 348 -14.32 9.74 -23.78
CA ALA A 348 -15.19 9.74 -22.61
C ALA A 348 -15.92 8.38 -22.47
N ALA A 349 -16.20 7.98 -21.23
CA ALA A 349 -16.88 6.71 -20.94
C ALA A 349 -18.20 6.52 -21.74
N ARG A 350 -18.97 7.60 -21.90
CA ARG A 350 -20.23 7.60 -22.70
C ARG A 350 -20.03 7.29 -24.20
N GLU A 351 -18.82 7.43 -24.71
CA GLU A 351 -18.49 7.25 -26.12
C GLU A 351 -18.05 5.80 -26.44
N LEU A 352 -17.82 4.97 -25.42
CA LEU A 352 -17.25 3.63 -25.60
C LEU A 352 -18.06 2.74 -26.52
N ALA A 353 -19.40 2.79 -26.47
CA ALA A 353 -20.24 1.97 -27.35
C ALA A 353 -20.06 2.33 -28.84
N ALA A 354 -19.98 3.62 -29.16
CA ALA A 354 -19.75 4.09 -30.51
C ALA A 354 -18.33 3.77 -30.99
N ALA A 355 -17.33 3.89 -30.10
CA ALA A 355 -15.94 3.58 -30.40
C ALA A 355 -15.76 2.08 -30.73
N LEU A 356 -16.40 1.19 -29.97
CA LEU A 356 -16.38 -0.26 -30.20
C LEU A 356 -17.09 -0.62 -31.53
N ALA A 357 -18.18 0.05 -31.85
CA ALA A 357 -18.85 -0.16 -33.12
C ALA A 357 -17.99 0.26 -34.33
N ALA A 358 -17.17 1.31 -34.18
CA ALA A 358 -16.23 1.78 -35.20
C ALA A 358 -14.95 0.91 -35.27
N GLN A 359 -14.60 0.19 -34.23
CA GLN A 359 -13.41 -0.67 -34.13
C GLN A 359 -13.79 -2.10 -33.61
N PRO A 360 -14.40 -2.93 -34.45
CA PRO A 360 -14.94 -4.23 -34.05
C PRO A 360 -13.88 -5.22 -33.51
N ASP A 361 -12.62 -5.06 -33.94
CA ASP A 361 -11.50 -5.90 -33.50
C ASP A 361 -10.86 -5.43 -32.19
N ALA A 362 -11.25 -4.26 -31.67
CA ALA A 362 -10.71 -3.72 -30.42
C ALA A 362 -11.13 -4.58 -29.21
N ALA A 363 -10.27 -4.64 -28.22
CA ALA A 363 -10.56 -5.29 -26.95
C ALA A 363 -10.96 -4.26 -25.88
N VAL A 364 -11.64 -4.72 -24.84
CA VAL A 364 -11.92 -3.93 -23.64
C VAL A 364 -11.21 -4.56 -22.45
N LEU A 365 -10.46 -3.74 -21.71
CA LEU A 365 -9.79 -4.13 -20.48
C LEU A 365 -10.38 -3.34 -19.31
N ASP A 366 -11.02 -4.05 -18.40
CA ASP A 366 -11.50 -3.50 -17.14
C ASP A 366 -10.42 -3.68 -16.07
N VAL A 367 -9.86 -2.57 -15.59
CA VAL A 367 -8.79 -2.59 -14.59
C VAL A 367 -9.28 -2.34 -13.16
N ARG A 368 -10.58 -2.54 -12.92
CA ARG A 368 -11.17 -2.58 -11.58
C ARG A 368 -10.86 -3.90 -10.87
N GLY A 369 -11.15 -3.94 -9.57
CA GLY A 369 -11.09 -5.18 -8.80
C GLY A 369 -12.11 -6.22 -9.29
N ALA A 370 -11.85 -7.49 -8.99
CA ALA A 370 -12.68 -8.62 -9.45
C ALA A 370 -14.15 -8.50 -8.98
N GLU A 371 -14.39 -7.99 -7.78
CA GLU A 371 -15.77 -7.80 -7.28
C GLU A 371 -16.52 -6.66 -7.98
N GLU A 372 -15.82 -5.54 -8.26
CA GLU A 372 -16.41 -4.47 -9.05
C GLU A 372 -16.81 -4.97 -10.44
N PHE A 373 -15.98 -5.85 -11.01
CA PHE A 373 -16.26 -6.49 -12.29
C PHE A 373 -17.44 -7.45 -12.20
N ALA A 374 -17.49 -8.30 -11.18
CA ALA A 374 -18.58 -9.26 -10.97
C ALA A 374 -19.92 -8.57 -10.70
N ALA A 375 -19.93 -7.38 -10.08
CA ALA A 375 -21.13 -6.60 -9.83
C ALA A 375 -21.71 -5.93 -11.09
N GLY A 376 -20.96 -5.93 -12.20
CA GLY A 376 -21.36 -5.41 -13.50
C GLY A 376 -20.17 -4.93 -14.30
N HIS A 377 -20.12 -5.25 -15.59
CA HIS A 377 -18.98 -4.97 -16.46
C HIS A 377 -19.43 -4.69 -17.92
N VAL A 378 -18.47 -4.31 -18.76
CA VAL A 378 -18.70 -4.20 -20.21
C VAL A 378 -18.70 -5.59 -20.81
N ARG A 379 -19.72 -5.92 -21.61
CA ARG A 379 -19.87 -7.23 -22.23
C ARG A 379 -18.62 -7.62 -23.02
N GLY A 380 -18.06 -8.78 -22.72
CA GLY A 380 -16.85 -9.29 -23.36
C GLY A 380 -15.55 -8.60 -22.91
N ALA A 381 -15.58 -7.74 -21.90
CA ALA A 381 -14.39 -7.16 -21.32
C ALA A 381 -13.57 -8.20 -20.58
N GLN A 382 -12.25 -8.10 -20.69
CA GLN A 382 -11.33 -8.84 -19.85
C GLN A 382 -11.08 -8.06 -18.55
N ASN A 383 -11.06 -8.76 -17.40
CA ASN A 383 -10.73 -8.14 -16.13
C ASN A 383 -9.30 -8.47 -15.68
N ILE A 384 -8.51 -7.46 -15.47
CA ILE A 384 -7.20 -7.53 -14.81
C ILE A 384 -7.08 -6.31 -13.92
N ALA A 385 -7.16 -6.48 -12.61
CA ALA A 385 -6.97 -5.37 -11.66
C ALA A 385 -5.67 -4.64 -11.95
N HIS A 386 -5.67 -3.30 -11.94
CA HIS A 386 -4.52 -2.50 -12.33
C HIS A 386 -3.24 -2.86 -11.57
N THR A 387 -3.36 -3.26 -10.30
CA THR A 387 -2.24 -3.71 -9.46
C THR A 387 -1.64 -5.06 -9.88
N ARG A 388 -2.29 -5.79 -10.80
CA ARG A 388 -1.87 -7.10 -11.30
C ARG A 388 -1.41 -7.10 -12.76
N LEU A 389 -1.43 -5.95 -13.43
CA LEU A 389 -1.08 -5.87 -14.85
C LEU A 389 0.33 -6.36 -15.18
N THR A 390 1.31 -6.06 -14.32
CA THR A 390 2.71 -6.49 -14.55
C THR A 390 2.85 -8.01 -14.59
N VAL A 391 2.20 -8.72 -13.67
CA VAL A 391 2.28 -10.18 -13.57
C VAL A 391 1.35 -10.91 -14.55
N ARG A 392 0.35 -10.21 -15.08
CA ARG A 392 -0.63 -10.73 -16.06
C ARG A 392 -0.52 -10.06 -17.43
N LEU A 393 0.62 -9.39 -17.72
CA LEU A 393 0.83 -8.64 -18.96
C LEU A 393 0.68 -9.50 -20.23
N ALA A 394 1.03 -10.78 -20.14
CA ALA A 394 0.87 -11.73 -21.25
C ALA A 394 -0.61 -11.96 -21.66
N GLU A 395 -1.54 -11.72 -20.75
CA GLU A 395 -2.98 -11.85 -21.02
C GLU A 395 -3.58 -10.62 -21.73
N VAL A 396 -2.90 -9.46 -21.65
CA VAL A 396 -3.37 -8.23 -22.31
C VAL A 396 -3.20 -8.37 -23.82
N PRO A 397 -4.25 -8.16 -24.64
CA PRO A 397 -4.22 -8.31 -26.07
C PRO A 397 -3.10 -7.51 -26.75
N GLN A 398 -2.52 -8.08 -27.81
CA GLN A 398 -1.48 -7.47 -28.62
C GLN A 398 -1.96 -7.36 -30.09
N GLY A 399 -1.40 -6.38 -30.81
CA GLY A 399 -1.66 -6.19 -32.25
C GLY A 399 -3.07 -5.70 -32.58
N ARG A 400 -3.79 -5.19 -31.58
CA ARG A 400 -5.09 -4.54 -31.74
C ARG A 400 -5.31 -3.49 -30.66
N PRO A 401 -6.13 -2.46 -30.90
CA PRO A 401 -6.46 -1.45 -29.90
C PRO A 401 -7.14 -2.05 -28.65
N VAL A 402 -6.77 -1.54 -27.47
CA VAL A 402 -7.35 -1.95 -26.20
C VAL A 402 -7.94 -0.74 -25.49
N PHE A 403 -9.26 -0.69 -25.36
CA PHE A 403 -9.93 0.31 -24.54
C PHE A 403 -9.79 -0.05 -23.06
N VAL A 404 -9.17 0.82 -22.28
CA VAL A 404 -8.89 0.57 -20.86
C VAL A 404 -9.76 1.46 -20.00
N HIS A 405 -10.62 0.87 -19.17
CA HIS A 405 -11.49 1.60 -18.27
C HIS A 405 -11.38 1.15 -16.81
N CYS A 406 -11.90 1.99 -15.90
CA CYS A 406 -12.08 1.64 -14.49
C CYS A 406 -13.37 2.27 -13.92
N GLY A 407 -13.44 2.50 -12.61
CA GLY A 407 -14.61 3.12 -11.96
C GLY A 407 -14.74 4.63 -12.22
N SER A 408 -13.62 5.36 -12.51
CA SER A 408 -13.62 6.84 -12.59
C SER A 408 -12.61 7.43 -13.60
N GLY A 409 -11.87 6.59 -14.35
CA GLY A 409 -10.77 6.99 -15.23
C GLY A 409 -9.39 7.01 -14.55
N LEU A 410 -9.28 7.16 -13.23
CA LEU A 410 -7.99 7.31 -12.56
C LEU A 410 -7.12 6.04 -12.57
N ARG A 411 -7.64 4.87 -12.17
CA ARG A 411 -6.90 3.59 -12.24
C ARG A 411 -6.57 3.22 -13.69
N ALA A 412 -7.46 3.57 -14.61
CA ALA A 412 -7.24 3.40 -16.05
C ALA A 412 -6.06 4.25 -16.54
N SER A 413 -5.87 5.48 -16.04
CA SER A 413 -4.73 6.30 -16.43
C SER A 413 -3.38 5.71 -15.99
N PHE A 414 -3.31 5.10 -14.80
CA PHE A 414 -2.12 4.35 -14.37
C PHE A 414 -1.82 3.17 -15.29
N ALA A 415 -2.88 2.37 -15.56
CA ALA A 415 -2.77 1.20 -16.41
C ALA A 415 -2.35 1.55 -17.85
N VAL A 416 -2.94 2.60 -18.41
CA VAL A 416 -2.63 3.07 -19.77
C VAL A 416 -1.19 3.55 -19.89
N SER A 417 -0.69 4.35 -18.92
CA SER A 417 0.69 4.82 -18.96
C SER A 417 1.69 3.64 -18.92
N TYR A 418 1.41 2.62 -18.10
CA TYR A 418 2.22 1.40 -18.03
C TYR A 418 2.12 0.60 -19.34
N LEU A 419 0.93 0.30 -19.83
CA LEU A 419 0.72 -0.50 -21.03
C LEU A 419 1.33 0.17 -22.27
N ALA A 420 1.21 1.48 -22.40
CA ALA A 420 1.86 2.26 -23.46
C ALA A 420 3.39 2.19 -23.36
N SER A 421 3.96 2.25 -22.15
CA SER A 421 5.42 2.17 -21.94
C SER A 421 6.00 0.82 -22.38
N VAL A 422 5.20 -0.25 -22.34
CA VAL A 422 5.57 -1.61 -22.78
C VAL A 422 5.06 -1.94 -24.20
N GLY A 423 4.64 -0.92 -24.95
CA GLY A 423 4.31 -1.04 -26.37
C GLY A 423 2.94 -1.62 -26.69
N ARG A 424 1.97 -1.55 -25.77
CA ARG A 424 0.57 -1.88 -26.08
C ARG A 424 -0.13 -0.68 -26.72
N GLU A 425 -0.95 -0.95 -27.73
CA GLU A 425 -1.83 0.05 -28.32
C GLU A 425 -3.07 0.20 -27.43
N VAL A 426 -3.11 1.27 -26.64
CA VAL A 426 -4.15 1.48 -25.62
C VAL A 426 -4.87 2.81 -25.81
N ILE A 427 -6.16 2.82 -25.48
CA ILE A 427 -7.03 3.99 -25.52
C ILE A 427 -7.62 4.17 -24.12
N HIS A 428 -7.38 5.34 -23.54
CA HIS A 428 -7.90 5.68 -22.21
C HIS A 428 -9.40 5.95 -22.27
N VAL A 429 -10.18 5.23 -21.45
CA VAL A 429 -11.62 5.52 -21.28
C VAL A 429 -11.80 6.31 -20.00
N ASP A 430 -12.05 7.61 -20.13
CA ASP A 430 -12.16 8.54 -19.00
C ASP A 430 -13.62 8.74 -18.58
N GLY A 431 -13.82 8.74 -17.27
CA GLY A 431 -15.11 9.02 -16.63
C GLY A 431 -15.64 7.87 -15.77
N PRO A 432 -16.77 8.11 -15.09
CA PRO A 432 -17.43 7.12 -14.24
C PRO A 432 -17.95 5.90 -15.04
N PHE A 433 -17.85 4.71 -14.43
CA PHE A 433 -18.33 3.46 -15.04
C PHE A 433 -19.82 3.49 -15.39
N ASP A 434 -20.64 4.15 -14.58
CA ASP A 434 -22.09 4.28 -14.80
C ASP A 434 -22.44 5.12 -16.03
N GLN A 435 -21.51 5.94 -16.54
CA GLN A 435 -21.65 6.67 -17.81
C GLN A 435 -21.37 5.80 -19.04
N ILE A 436 -20.77 4.62 -18.89
CA ILE A 436 -20.69 3.67 -20.00
C ILE A 436 -22.11 3.23 -20.36
N PRO A 437 -22.49 3.27 -21.67
CA PRO A 437 -23.85 2.96 -22.09
C PRO A 437 -24.35 1.60 -21.60
N ALA A 438 -25.56 1.55 -21.02
CA ALA A 438 -26.15 0.32 -20.49
C ALA A 438 -26.32 -0.76 -21.57
N SER A 439 -26.42 -0.38 -22.83
CA SER A 439 -26.55 -1.32 -23.99
C SER A 439 -25.35 -2.25 -24.16
N ILE A 440 -24.18 -1.90 -23.61
CA ILE A 440 -22.96 -2.72 -23.69
C ILE A 440 -22.51 -3.25 -22.32
N ARG A 441 -23.27 -3.01 -21.23
CA ARG A 441 -22.99 -3.56 -19.90
C ARG A 441 -23.78 -4.83 -19.60
N GLU A 442 -23.24 -5.71 -18.77
CA GLU A 442 -23.89 -6.88 -18.21
C GLU A 442 -23.50 -7.09 -16.76
#